data_906f4ab019c5b5de7411ee5608f175a3
#
_entry.id   906f4ab019c5b5de7411ee5608f175a3
#
_cell.length_a   1.000
_cell.length_b   1.000
_cell.length_c   1.000
_cell.angle_alpha   90.00
_cell.angle_beta   90.00
_cell.angle_gamma   90.00
#
_symmetry.space_group_name_H-M   'P 1'
#
loop_
_entity.id
_entity.type
_entity.pdbx_description
1 polymer ?
#
loop_
_entity_poly.entity_id
_entity_poly.type
_entity_poly.pdbx_seq_one_letter_code
_entity_poly.pdbx_strand_id
1 'polypeptide(L)'
;MNTRLSFPKIEGTEILFTNEFQEYLLSLHDLLAERILEARKERIRTIKRVHKNGVNVLELPISEINTTDWQVDTVPDDLKKPGIEISGPAGISSMFINAVNPGPEGERAVGYLDDDEDSGGHSFEDTVNSALNRMYSVTGALRFEDVSRGRVYEIEPGPLPFFMHRERGLHLDEPDVEIDGNPVSATILGTALTLFHAGAEQFKLNQGVYFYLPKLESVEETTIYHDMFEASRELLKLPKNAIIKAIILVESLPTVFQMENMLYALGSYAAGLNAARWDLKASILEYIMADKKSVWPDRFDVDVKTTTFISNIFRRLVAICLKHGAVAIGGMATALPNRDEEINKVAADSIRSDKEWEARQGFLRGWSAHIYHMKTASDPFTEWWNTGWVPPEELKDPSNYPLNIETPTGAITTEGTRRNIRTIIEYVEGWLNGRGAKGINSMEGREVKQPALMEDLATARISVGQVSQRIIHSAVGQDTEQTHTLDSVRRVTDSETADI
;
A
#
# COMPACT_ATOMS: atom_id res chain seq x y z
N MET A 1 -3.81 -36.20 3.53
CA MET A 1 -4.17 -34.97 2.82
C MET A 1 -5.60 -34.63 3.19
N ASN A 2 -5.84 -33.42 3.59
CA ASN A 2 -7.19 -32.97 3.89
C ASN A 2 -7.98 -32.90 2.56
N THR A 3 -9.15 -33.54 2.52
CA THR A 3 -9.97 -33.63 1.30
C THR A 3 -10.63 -32.29 0.92
N ARG A 4 -10.63 -31.32 1.84
CA ARG A 4 -11.22 -30.00 1.62
C ARG A 4 -10.29 -29.03 0.90
N LEU A 5 -8.95 -29.20 1.01
CA LEU A 5 -7.95 -28.29 0.50
C LEU A 5 -7.29 -28.87 -0.76
N SER A 6 -7.22 -28.08 -1.82
CA SER A 6 -6.50 -28.41 -3.03
C SER A 6 -5.58 -27.25 -3.46
N PHE A 7 -4.39 -27.56 -3.94
CA PHE A 7 -3.40 -26.60 -4.44
C PHE A 7 -2.40 -27.29 -5.39
N PRO A 8 -1.78 -26.55 -6.31
CA PRO A 8 -0.71 -27.07 -7.18
C PRO A 8 0.51 -27.47 -6.35
N LYS A 9 1.12 -28.60 -6.71
CA LYS A 9 2.40 -29.01 -6.12
C LYS A 9 3.54 -28.39 -6.93
N ILE A 10 4.07 -27.29 -6.41
CA ILE A 10 5.25 -26.61 -6.93
C ILE A 10 6.35 -26.62 -5.86
N GLU A 11 7.57 -26.30 -6.24
CA GLU A 11 8.71 -26.21 -5.33
C GLU A 11 8.38 -25.25 -4.15
N GLY A 12 8.67 -25.72 -2.93
CA GLY A 12 8.40 -24.99 -1.68
C GLY A 12 7.06 -25.32 -1.03
N THR A 13 6.08 -25.85 -1.76
CA THR A 13 4.78 -26.22 -1.16
C THR A 13 4.90 -27.33 -0.13
N GLU A 14 5.88 -28.22 -0.25
CA GLU A 14 6.17 -29.29 0.72
C GLU A 14 6.67 -28.75 2.04
N ILE A 15 7.29 -27.56 2.05
CA ILE A 15 7.75 -26.86 3.24
C ILE A 15 6.60 -26.08 3.88
N LEU A 16 5.80 -25.38 3.07
CA LEU A 16 4.79 -24.45 3.55
C LEU A 16 3.46 -25.12 3.90
N PHE A 17 3.00 -26.10 3.11
CA PHE A 17 1.68 -26.71 3.29
C PHE A 17 1.73 -28.02 4.08
N THR A 18 2.39 -27.97 5.26
CA THR A 18 2.38 -29.11 6.21
C THR A 18 0.96 -29.42 6.70
N ASN A 19 0.74 -30.58 7.31
CA ASN A 19 -0.59 -30.93 7.80
C ASN A 19 -1.06 -29.94 8.86
N GLU A 20 -0.17 -29.48 9.74
CA GLU A 20 -0.45 -28.51 10.80
C GLU A 20 -0.83 -27.15 10.22
N PHE A 21 -0.14 -26.70 9.18
CA PHE A 21 -0.50 -25.49 8.46
C PHE A 21 -1.88 -25.60 7.80
N GLN A 22 -2.16 -26.73 7.14
CA GLN A 22 -3.46 -26.96 6.49
C GLN A 22 -4.61 -26.92 7.51
N GLU A 23 -4.45 -27.52 8.69
CA GLU A 23 -5.45 -27.47 9.77
C GLU A 23 -5.67 -26.03 10.27
N TYR A 24 -4.60 -25.28 10.44
CA TYR A 24 -4.65 -23.87 10.83
C TYR A 24 -5.37 -23.00 9.77
N LEU A 25 -4.98 -23.13 8.51
CA LEU A 25 -5.60 -22.40 7.39
C LEU A 25 -7.10 -22.68 7.29
N LEU A 26 -7.51 -23.96 7.40
CA LEU A 26 -8.93 -24.34 7.35
C LEU A 26 -9.71 -23.75 8.53
N SER A 27 -9.10 -23.72 9.73
CA SER A 27 -9.75 -23.12 10.89
C SER A 27 -9.99 -21.63 10.72
N LEU A 28 -9.03 -20.88 10.15
CA LEU A 28 -9.21 -19.47 9.82
C LEU A 28 -10.26 -19.25 8.71
N HIS A 29 -10.22 -20.09 7.68
CA HIS A 29 -11.20 -20.04 6.59
C HIS A 29 -12.63 -20.23 7.13
N ASP A 30 -12.85 -21.27 7.93
CA ASP A 30 -14.18 -21.58 8.47
C ASP A 30 -14.72 -20.44 9.36
N LEU A 31 -13.84 -19.70 10.03
CA LEU A 31 -14.22 -18.57 10.87
C LEU A 31 -14.54 -17.30 10.05
N LEU A 32 -13.83 -17.02 8.95
CA LEU A 32 -13.77 -15.68 8.38
C LEU A 32 -14.27 -15.57 6.93
N ALA A 33 -14.30 -16.68 6.17
CA ALA A 33 -14.56 -16.61 4.74
C ALA A 33 -15.94 -16.01 4.40
N GLU A 34 -16.99 -16.39 5.13
CA GLU A 34 -18.33 -15.88 4.90
C GLU A 34 -18.43 -14.37 5.21
N ARG A 35 -17.77 -13.91 6.27
CA ARG A 35 -17.72 -12.48 6.63
C ARG A 35 -16.98 -11.66 5.56
N ILE A 36 -15.88 -12.19 4.99
CA ILE A 36 -15.17 -11.55 3.89
C ILE A 36 -16.05 -11.41 2.66
N LEU A 37 -16.79 -12.46 2.31
CA LEU A 37 -17.73 -12.41 1.18
C LEU A 37 -18.84 -11.38 1.39
N GLU A 38 -19.35 -11.25 2.61
CA GLU A 38 -20.39 -10.24 2.91
C GLU A 38 -19.81 -8.82 2.90
N ALA A 39 -18.58 -8.62 3.40
CA ALA A 39 -17.88 -7.33 3.32
C ALA A 39 -17.68 -6.89 1.86
N ARG A 40 -17.29 -7.79 0.97
CA ARG A 40 -17.20 -7.52 -0.49
C ARG A 40 -18.54 -7.08 -1.10
N LYS A 41 -19.64 -7.71 -0.70
CA LYS A 41 -20.99 -7.29 -1.15
C LYS A 41 -21.34 -5.90 -0.62
N GLU A 42 -20.97 -5.59 0.62
CA GLU A 42 -21.23 -4.28 1.21
C GLU A 42 -20.43 -3.16 0.51
N ARG A 43 -19.22 -3.40 0.06
CA ARG A 43 -18.48 -2.45 -0.82
C ARG A 43 -19.32 -2.08 -2.05
N ILE A 44 -19.85 -3.08 -2.75
CA ILE A 44 -20.71 -2.87 -3.94
C ILE A 44 -21.97 -2.07 -3.60
N ARG A 45 -22.57 -2.31 -2.44
CA ARG A 45 -23.74 -1.54 -1.98
C ARG A 45 -23.36 -0.11 -1.65
N THR A 46 -22.23 0.09 -1.00
CA THR A 46 -21.72 1.41 -0.59
C THR A 46 -21.41 2.29 -1.78
N ILE A 47 -20.67 1.80 -2.79
CA ILE A 47 -20.40 2.59 -3.98
C ILE A 47 -21.68 2.98 -4.74
N LYS A 48 -22.64 2.07 -4.87
CA LYS A 48 -23.96 2.37 -5.46
C LYS A 48 -24.73 3.43 -4.67
N ARG A 49 -24.64 3.39 -3.34
CA ARG A 49 -25.27 4.37 -2.44
C ARG A 49 -24.62 5.76 -2.62
N VAL A 50 -23.30 5.82 -2.72
CA VAL A 50 -22.56 7.07 -2.97
C VAL A 50 -22.86 7.63 -4.35
N HIS A 51 -22.84 6.82 -5.41
CA HIS A 51 -23.20 7.28 -6.75
C HIS A 51 -24.62 7.88 -6.83
N LYS A 52 -25.54 7.42 -5.98
CA LYS A 52 -26.90 7.92 -5.94
C LYS A 52 -27.07 9.18 -5.07
N ASN A 53 -26.36 9.25 -3.94
CA ASN A 53 -26.67 10.22 -2.89
C ASN A 53 -25.49 11.17 -2.57
N GLY A 54 -24.32 11.00 -3.22
CA GLY A 54 -23.09 11.76 -2.97
C GLY A 54 -22.24 11.19 -1.84
N VAL A 55 -21.02 11.70 -1.72
CA VAL A 55 -19.98 11.18 -0.79
C VAL A 55 -20.32 11.36 0.70
N ASN A 56 -21.16 12.31 1.05
CA ASN A 56 -21.50 12.59 2.45
C ASN A 56 -22.19 11.41 3.16
N VAL A 57 -22.71 10.44 2.41
CA VAL A 57 -23.31 9.22 3.00
C VAL A 57 -22.24 8.27 3.60
N LEU A 58 -20.96 8.58 3.42
CA LEU A 58 -19.83 7.87 4.03
C LEU A 58 -19.51 8.39 5.44
N GLU A 59 -19.98 9.57 5.80
CA GLU A 59 -19.76 10.15 7.13
C GLU A 59 -20.45 9.29 8.19
N LEU A 60 -19.69 8.88 9.19
CA LEU A 60 -20.25 8.21 10.36
C LEU A 60 -20.76 9.24 11.36
N PRO A 61 -21.83 8.92 12.09
CA PRO A 61 -22.24 9.73 13.23
C PRO A 61 -21.11 9.82 14.26
N ILE A 62 -20.96 10.98 14.89
CA ILE A 62 -20.04 11.13 16.03
C ILE A 62 -20.46 10.18 17.13
N SER A 63 -19.53 9.40 17.64
CA SER A 63 -19.73 8.39 18.68
C SER A 63 -18.82 8.65 19.88
N GLU A 64 -18.93 7.84 20.91
CA GLU A 64 -18.01 7.88 22.05
C GLU A 64 -16.56 7.67 21.65
N ILE A 65 -16.30 6.90 20.59
CA ILE A 65 -14.94 6.68 20.05
C ILE A 65 -14.28 8.02 19.66
N ASN A 66 -15.05 8.95 19.10
CA ASN A 66 -14.53 10.23 18.63
C ASN A 66 -14.39 11.27 19.75
N THR A 67 -15.06 11.07 20.89
CA THR A 67 -15.19 12.06 21.96
C THR A 67 -14.47 11.69 23.27
N THR A 68 -14.05 10.43 23.43
CA THR A 68 -13.36 9.95 24.62
C THR A 68 -11.85 9.89 24.41
N ASP A 69 -11.11 10.03 25.50
CA ASP A 69 -9.65 9.84 25.53
C ASP A 69 -9.34 8.36 25.66
N TRP A 70 -8.98 7.74 24.56
CA TRP A 70 -8.43 6.39 24.53
C TRP A 70 -7.07 6.41 23.83
N GLN A 71 -6.24 5.43 24.09
CA GLN A 71 -4.93 5.26 23.49
C GLN A 71 -4.83 3.88 22.87
N VAL A 72 -4.09 3.76 21.77
CA VAL A 72 -3.68 2.44 21.28
C VAL A 72 -2.78 1.77 22.32
N ASP A 73 -2.79 0.46 22.37
CA ASP A 73 -1.83 -0.29 23.19
C ASP A 73 -0.39 0.07 22.77
N THR A 74 0.55 -0.13 23.70
CA THR A 74 1.96 0.24 23.48
C THR A 74 2.45 -0.15 22.09
N VAL A 75 2.83 0.85 21.30
CA VAL A 75 3.51 0.66 20.03
C VAL A 75 4.95 0.24 20.31
N PRO A 76 5.47 -0.83 19.67
CA PRO A 76 6.87 -1.26 19.83
C PRO A 76 7.88 -0.17 19.47
N ASP A 77 9.04 -0.19 20.13
CA ASP A 77 10.05 0.87 19.98
C ASP A 77 10.68 0.91 18.58
N ASP A 78 10.78 -0.22 17.90
CA ASP A 78 11.23 -0.27 16.51
C ASP A 78 10.25 0.45 15.56
N LEU A 79 8.95 0.31 15.79
CA LEU A 79 7.92 1.03 15.03
C LEU A 79 7.85 2.53 15.34
N LYS A 80 8.52 3.01 16.39
CA LYS A 80 8.62 4.44 16.74
C LYS A 80 9.84 5.14 16.14
N LYS A 81 10.67 4.44 15.39
CA LYS A 81 11.87 5.02 14.78
C LYS A 81 11.52 5.91 13.60
N PRO A 82 12.02 7.15 13.54
CA PRO A 82 11.92 7.97 12.33
C PRO A 82 12.84 7.46 11.24
N GLY A 83 12.51 7.73 9.97
CA GLY A 83 13.34 7.34 8.84
C GLY A 83 12.57 6.95 7.61
N ILE A 84 12.97 5.85 6.98
CA ILE A 84 12.35 5.34 5.76
C ILE A 84 12.19 3.81 5.80
N GLU A 85 11.13 3.31 5.21
CA GLU A 85 10.96 1.90 4.88
C GLU A 85 11.19 1.72 3.37
N ILE A 86 11.97 0.71 2.98
CA ILE A 86 12.01 0.30 1.58
C ILE A 86 10.80 -0.59 1.31
N SER A 87 10.14 -0.39 0.17
CA SER A 87 9.06 -1.24 -0.31
C SER A 87 9.48 -2.00 -1.54
N GLY A 88 9.19 -3.29 -1.59
CA GLY A 88 9.47 -4.12 -2.76
C GLY A 88 8.73 -5.45 -2.72
N PRO A 89 8.62 -6.13 -3.89
CA PRO A 89 7.88 -7.39 -4.01
C PRO A 89 8.50 -8.49 -3.15
N ALA A 90 7.68 -9.13 -2.32
CA ALA A 90 8.11 -10.19 -1.43
C ALA A 90 8.57 -11.45 -2.18
N GLY A 91 7.96 -11.75 -3.33
CA GLY A 91 8.25 -12.95 -4.14
C GLY A 91 9.58 -12.91 -4.90
N ILE A 92 10.26 -11.75 -5.02
CA ILE A 92 11.50 -11.61 -5.79
C ILE A 92 12.70 -11.56 -4.85
N SER A 93 13.35 -12.72 -4.64
CA SER A 93 14.43 -12.91 -3.65
C SER A 93 15.58 -11.89 -3.78
N SER A 94 16.03 -11.58 -5.01
CA SER A 94 17.12 -10.61 -5.23
C SER A 94 16.73 -9.19 -4.82
N MET A 95 15.47 -8.77 -5.03
CA MET A 95 14.98 -7.46 -4.63
C MET A 95 14.79 -7.41 -3.11
N PHE A 96 14.25 -8.48 -2.52
CA PHE A 96 14.11 -8.62 -1.08
C PHE A 96 15.46 -8.46 -0.37
N ILE A 97 16.47 -9.23 -0.79
CA ILE A 97 17.82 -9.17 -0.22
C ILE A 97 18.42 -7.77 -0.34
N ASN A 98 18.32 -7.15 -1.51
CA ASN A 98 18.85 -5.79 -1.71
C ASN A 98 18.13 -4.76 -0.80
N ALA A 99 16.83 -4.92 -0.56
CA ALA A 99 16.04 -3.99 0.24
C ALA A 99 16.39 -4.03 1.74
N VAL A 100 16.80 -5.20 2.27
CA VAL A 100 17.20 -5.36 3.67
C VAL A 100 18.69 -5.16 3.91
N ASN A 101 19.48 -5.07 2.84
CA ASN A 101 20.92 -4.78 2.90
C ASN A 101 21.20 -3.28 3.00
N PRO A 102 22.45 -2.88 3.37
CA PRO A 102 22.83 -1.48 3.35
C PRO A 102 22.68 -0.85 1.97
N GLY A 103 22.17 0.38 1.93
CA GLY A 103 22.11 1.18 0.72
C GLY A 103 23.49 1.72 0.30
N PRO A 104 23.54 2.55 -0.76
CA PRO A 104 24.81 3.06 -1.32
C PRO A 104 25.70 3.79 -0.31
N GLU A 105 25.13 4.39 0.73
CA GLU A 105 25.87 5.14 1.77
C GLU A 105 26.18 4.28 3.01
N GLY A 106 25.90 2.97 2.97
CA GLY A 106 26.23 2.03 4.05
C GLY A 106 25.21 1.94 5.17
N GLU A 107 24.10 2.66 5.09
CA GLU A 107 23.00 2.60 6.05
C GLU A 107 21.88 1.66 5.58
N ARG A 108 21.21 1.00 6.53
CA ARG A 108 19.97 0.26 6.26
C ARG A 108 18.75 1.13 6.50
N ALA A 109 17.67 0.84 5.78
CA ALA A 109 16.36 1.38 6.10
C ALA A 109 15.95 0.97 7.52
N VAL A 110 15.06 1.74 8.18
CA VAL A 110 14.55 1.36 9.48
C VAL A 110 13.58 0.19 9.40
N GLY A 111 12.85 0.08 8.29
CA GLY A 111 11.92 -1.01 8.01
C GLY A 111 11.94 -1.45 6.56
N TYR A 112 11.43 -2.63 6.31
CA TYR A 112 11.18 -3.18 4.99
C TYR A 112 9.71 -3.61 4.86
N LEU A 113 9.02 -3.04 3.89
CA LEU A 113 7.68 -3.46 3.49
C LEU A 113 7.83 -4.53 2.41
N ASP A 114 7.62 -5.78 2.78
CA ASP A 114 7.57 -6.90 1.87
C ASP A 114 6.14 -7.05 1.31
N ASP A 115 6.01 -6.75 0.04
CA ASP A 115 4.73 -6.48 -0.59
C ASP A 115 4.27 -7.62 -1.50
N ASP A 116 3.12 -8.20 -1.18
CA ASP A 116 2.40 -9.16 -2.03
C ASP A 116 1.17 -8.53 -2.70
N GLU A 117 0.88 -7.28 -2.39
CA GLU A 117 -0.34 -6.64 -2.86
C GLU A 117 -0.07 -5.91 -4.19
N ASP A 118 0.37 -4.65 -4.18
CA ASP A 118 0.47 -3.85 -5.41
C ASP A 118 1.70 -4.19 -6.27
N SER A 119 2.83 -4.56 -5.67
CA SER A 119 4.05 -4.91 -6.40
C SER A 119 4.28 -6.41 -6.59
N GLY A 120 3.41 -7.25 -6.05
CA GLY A 120 3.44 -8.70 -6.24
C GLY A 120 3.03 -9.14 -7.65
N GLY A 121 3.51 -10.29 -8.11
CA GLY A 121 3.15 -10.88 -9.40
C GLY A 121 1.77 -11.55 -9.40
N HIS A 122 1.23 -11.87 -8.22
CA HIS A 122 -0.07 -12.49 -7.94
C HIS A 122 -0.26 -13.92 -8.51
N SER A 123 0.79 -14.58 -8.93
CA SER A 123 0.76 -16.01 -9.22
C SER A 123 0.88 -16.84 -7.92
N PHE A 124 0.46 -18.10 -7.95
CA PHE A 124 0.67 -18.99 -6.80
C PHE A 124 2.16 -19.21 -6.52
N GLU A 125 3.00 -19.22 -7.55
CA GLU A 125 4.45 -19.27 -7.41
C GLU A 125 4.98 -18.04 -6.65
N ASP A 126 4.49 -16.84 -6.95
CA ASP A 126 4.83 -15.63 -6.19
C ASP A 126 4.41 -15.76 -4.73
N THR A 127 3.21 -16.27 -4.45
CA THR A 127 2.71 -16.50 -3.08
C THR A 127 3.62 -17.44 -2.30
N VAL A 128 4.07 -18.56 -2.92
CA VAL A 128 5.00 -19.51 -2.31
C VAL A 128 6.36 -18.88 -2.09
N ASN A 129 6.90 -18.20 -3.10
CA ASN A 129 8.20 -17.52 -3.00
C ASN A 129 8.20 -16.43 -1.93
N SER A 130 7.12 -15.65 -1.81
CA SER A 130 6.97 -14.62 -0.79
C SER A 130 7.03 -15.22 0.61
N ALA A 131 6.29 -16.29 0.86
CA ALA A 131 6.29 -16.97 2.16
C ALA A 131 7.68 -17.54 2.52
N LEU A 132 8.37 -18.14 1.56
CA LEU A 132 9.74 -18.65 1.75
C LEU A 132 10.75 -17.51 1.99
N ASN A 133 10.68 -16.44 1.18
CA ASN A 133 11.55 -15.29 1.33
C ASN A 133 11.39 -14.64 2.70
N ARG A 134 10.16 -14.45 3.18
CA ARG A 134 9.87 -13.95 4.53
C ARG A 134 10.49 -14.86 5.60
N MET A 135 10.22 -16.16 5.52
CA MET A 135 10.70 -17.14 6.49
C MET A 135 12.23 -17.15 6.61
N TYR A 136 12.94 -17.11 5.48
CA TYR A 136 14.42 -17.11 5.50
C TYR A 136 15.01 -15.73 5.81
N SER A 137 14.34 -14.65 5.45
CA SER A 137 14.85 -13.29 5.68
C SER A 137 14.86 -12.89 7.14
N VAL A 138 13.81 -13.22 7.89
CA VAL A 138 13.71 -12.85 9.32
C VAL A 138 14.81 -13.47 10.16
N THR A 139 15.43 -14.57 9.70
CA THR A 139 16.60 -15.20 10.30
C THR A 139 17.93 -14.75 9.68
N GLY A 140 17.89 -13.90 8.65
CA GLY A 140 19.07 -13.50 7.88
C GLY A 140 19.63 -14.59 6.95
N ALA A 141 18.88 -15.66 6.71
CA ALA A 141 19.33 -16.82 5.96
C ALA A 141 18.96 -16.80 4.48
N LEU A 142 18.21 -15.81 4.02
CA LEU A 142 17.81 -15.73 2.61
C LEU A 142 19.02 -15.53 1.71
N ARG A 143 19.16 -16.45 0.74
CA ARG A 143 20.22 -16.43 -0.27
C ARG A 143 19.61 -16.77 -1.63
N PHE A 144 20.04 -16.09 -2.66
CA PHE A 144 19.60 -16.32 -4.03
C PHE A 144 20.79 -16.30 -5.00
N GLU A 145 20.86 -17.28 -5.88
CA GLU A 145 21.88 -17.38 -6.92
C GLU A 145 21.26 -17.13 -8.29
N ASP A 146 21.57 -15.98 -8.87
CA ASP A 146 21.22 -15.67 -10.27
C ASP A 146 22.26 -16.26 -11.21
N VAL A 147 22.01 -17.50 -11.65
CA VAL A 147 22.89 -18.23 -12.57
C VAL A 147 23.04 -17.49 -13.90
N SER A 148 22.01 -16.81 -14.36
CA SER A 148 22.01 -16.10 -15.65
C SER A 148 22.97 -14.92 -15.65
N ARG A 149 23.16 -14.27 -14.49
CA ARG A 149 24.06 -13.12 -14.30
C ARG A 149 25.35 -13.50 -13.59
N GLY A 150 25.50 -14.77 -13.16
CA GLY A 150 26.64 -15.23 -12.37
C GLY A 150 26.78 -14.47 -11.05
N ARG A 151 25.68 -14.09 -10.42
CA ARG A 151 25.66 -13.28 -9.20
C ARG A 151 24.95 -14.00 -8.06
N VAL A 152 25.57 -13.93 -6.88
CA VAL A 152 24.97 -14.39 -5.63
C VAL A 152 24.48 -13.19 -4.83
N TYR A 153 23.26 -13.26 -4.35
CA TYR A 153 22.66 -12.31 -3.42
C TYR A 153 22.56 -13.00 -2.05
N GLU A 154 22.95 -12.30 -1.00
CA GLU A 154 22.86 -12.77 0.38
C GLU A 154 22.64 -11.58 1.32
N ILE A 155 22.03 -11.84 2.46
CA ILE A 155 21.84 -10.82 3.47
C ILE A 155 23.15 -10.57 4.18
N GLU A 156 23.64 -9.33 4.15
CA GLU A 156 24.87 -8.92 4.83
C GLU A 156 24.69 -8.98 6.35
N PRO A 157 25.76 -9.36 7.10
CA PRO A 157 25.71 -9.34 8.56
C PRO A 157 25.36 -7.97 9.14
N GLY A 158 24.60 -7.95 10.24
CA GLY A 158 24.23 -6.74 10.96
C GLY A 158 22.76 -6.73 11.40
N PRO A 159 22.32 -5.69 12.13
CA PRO A 159 20.92 -5.59 12.54
C PRO A 159 20.03 -5.39 11.31
N LEU A 160 19.01 -6.23 11.18
CA LEU A 160 18.04 -6.13 10.09
C LEU A 160 17.03 -4.99 10.36
N PRO A 161 16.44 -4.41 9.30
CA PRO A 161 15.25 -3.58 9.45
C PRO A 161 14.11 -4.39 10.06
N PHE A 162 13.12 -3.74 10.69
CA PHE A 162 11.89 -4.45 11.03
C PHE A 162 11.13 -4.79 9.73
N PHE A 163 10.34 -5.86 9.78
CA PHE A 163 9.55 -6.30 8.63
C PHE A 163 8.10 -5.85 8.78
N MET A 164 7.56 -5.25 7.73
CA MET A 164 6.14 -4.93 7.58
C MET A 164 5.59 -5.80 6.45
N HIS A 165 4.77 -6.77 6.80
CA HIS A 165 4.18 -7.69 5.84
C HIS A 165 2.90 -7.09 5.25
N ARG A 166 2.82 -6.94 3.93
CA ARG A 166 1.61 -6.51 3.25
C ARG A 166 1.07 -7.64 2.40
N GLU A 167 0.09 -8.33 2.93
CA GLU A 167 -0.63 -9.37 2.21
C GLU A 167 -1.67 -8.76 1.28
N ARG A 168 -2.10 -9.53 0.28
CA ARG A 168 -3.20 -9.13 -0.60
C ARG A 168 -4.47 -8.83 0.20
N GLY A 169 -5.19 -7.78 -0.21
CA GLY A 169 -6.36 -7.28 0.52
C GLY A 169 -7.58 -8.21 0.48
N LEU A 170 -8.55 -7.94 1.34
CA LEU A 170 -9.80 -8.72 1.50
C LEU A 170 -10.63 -8.87 0.22
N HIS A 171 -10.37 -8.05 -0.79
CA HIS A 171 -11.07 -8.07 -2.08
C HIS A 171 -10.53 -9.11 -3.07
N LEU A 172 -9.39 -9.76 -2.77
CA LEU A 172 -8.70 -10.71 -3.65
C LEU A 172 -8.79 -12.14 -3.13
N ASP A 173 -8.79 -13.07 -4.07
CA ASP A 173 -8.67 -14.50 -3.82
C ASP A 173 -7.35 -15.04 -4.39
N GLU A 174 -6.89 -16.16 -3.85
CA GLU A 174 -5.85 -16.99 -4.47
C GLU A 174 -6.54 -18.08 -5.30
N PRO A 175 -6.58 -17.92 -6.63
CA PRO A 175 -7.38 -18.81 -7.47
C PRO A 175 -6.84 -20.25 -7.54
N ASP A 176 -5.55 -20.44 -7.28
CA ASP A 176 -4.89 -21.75 -7.36
C ASP A 176 -4.97 -22.56 -6.06
N VAL A 177 -5.49 -21.95 -4.97
CA VAL A 177 -5.72 -22.65 -3.71
C VAL A 177 -7.21 -22.68 -3.42
N GLU A 178 -7.80 -23.87 -3.43
CA GLU A 178 -9.23 -24.05 -3.21
C GLU A 178 -9.51 -24.73 -1.88
N ILE A 179 -10.54 -24.22 -1.19
CA ILE A 179 -11.15 -24.87 -0.02
C ILE A 179 -12.61 -25.17 -0.35
N ASP A 180 -12.99 -26.45 -0.23
CA ASP A 180 -14.33 -26.96 -0.59
C ASP A 180 -14.73 -26.59 -2.02
N GLY A 181 -13.75 -26.54 -2.96
CA GLY A 181 -13.95 -26.24 -4.37
C GLY A 181 -14.15 -24.76 -4.70
N ASN A 182 -13.82 -23.84 -3.78
CA ASN A 182 -13.84 -22.41 -4.01
C ASN A 182 -12.46 -21.80 -3.73
N PRO A 183 -12.02 -20.78 -4.50
CA PRO A 183 -10.79 -20.07 -4.23
C PRO A 183 -10.74 -19.51 -2.80
N VAL A 184 -9.60 -19.67 -2.13
CA VAL A 184 -9.41 -19.13 -0.77
C VAL A 184 -9.18 -17.62 -0.83
N SER A 185 -9.63 -16.89 0.19
CA SER A 185 -9.25 -15.48 0.34
C SER A 185 -7.74 -15.33 0.40
N ALA A 186 -7.17 -14.50 -0.49
CA ALA A 186 -5.75 -14.24 -0.54
C ALA A 186 -5.22 -13.67 0.79
N THR A 187 -6.04 -12.87 1.48
CA THR A 187 -5.72 -12.33 2.81
C THR A 187 -5.59 -13.43 3.87
N ILE A 188 -6.54 -14.38 3.90
CA ILE A 188 -6.48 -15.50 4.87
C ILE A 188 -5.24 -16.33 4.61
N LEU A 189 -4.98 -16.70 3.35
CA LEU A 189 -3.82 -17.51 2.98
C LEU A 189 -2.50 -16.81 3.32
N GLY A 190 -2.33 -15.57 2.86
CA GLY A 190 -1.09 -14.81 3.09
C GLY A 190 -0.82 -14.58 4.57
N THR A 191 -1.83 -14.11 5.33
CA THR A 191 -1.69 -13.91 6.79
C THR A 191 -1.38 -15.23 7.51
N ALA A 192 -2.02 -16.33 7.09
CA ALA A 192 -1.74 -17.65 7.67
C ALA A 192 -0.30 -18.11 7.39
N LEU A 193 0.17 -17.98 6.13
CA LEU A 193 1.54 -18.32 5.76
C LEU A 193 2.55 -17.50 6.55
N THR A 194 2.33 -16.19 6.65
CA THR A 194 3.23 -15.29 7.37
C THR A 194 3.29 -15.60 8.86
N LEU A 195 2.15 -15.73 9.55
CA LEU A 195 2.14 -16.00 10.99
C LEU A 195 2.66 -17.40 11.34
N PHE A 196 2.33 -18.40 10.51
CA PHE A 196 2.73 -19.79 10.77
C PHE A 196 4.24 -20.02 10.55
N HIS A 197 4.82 -19.42 9.51
CA HIS A 197 6.23 -19.63 9.13
C HIS A 197 7.15 -18.50 9.61
N ALA A 198 7.11 -17.33 8.94
CA ALA A 198 7.97 -16.20 9.30
C ALA A 198 7.73 -15.71 10.73
N GLY A 199 6.46 -15.59 11.14
CA GLY A 199 6.07 -15.17 12.48
C GLY A 199 6.58 -16.10 13.57
N ALA A 200 6.54 -17.42 13.35
CA ALA A 200 7.10 -18.38 14.30
C ALA A 200 8.60 -18.16 14.54
N GLU A 201 9.37 -17.81 13.49
CA GLU A 201 10.79 -17.49 13.62
C GLU A 201 11.00 -16.12 14.30
N GLN A 202 10.20 -15.11 13.93
CA GLN A 202 10.25 -13.78 14.55
C GLN A 202 9.98 -13.85 16.07
N PHE A 203 8.97 -14.62 16.49
CA PHE A 203 8.68 -14.81 17.93
C PHE A 203 9.81 -15.48 18.68
N LYS A 204 10.50 -16.48 18.08
CA LYS A 204 11.71 -17.11 18.67
C LYS A 204 12.85 -16.10 18.84
N LEU A 205 12.95 -15.12 17.95
CA LEU A 205 13.96 -14.06 17.98
C LEU A 205 13.53 -12.85 18.82
N ASN A 206 12.39 -12.91 19.51
CA ASN A 206 11.75 -11.80 20.24
C ASN A 206 11.50 -10.55 19.32
N GLN A 207 11.21 -10.78 18.06
CA GLN A 207 10.77 -9.74 17.12
C GLN A 207 9.24 -9.68 17.12
N GLY A 208 8.69 -8.50 16.85
CA GLY A 208 7.27 -8.36 16.54
C GLY A 208 6.97 -8.78 15.10
N VAL A 209 5.75 -9.24 14.86
CA VAL A 209 5.20 -9.49 13.52
C VAL A 209 4.27 -8.33 13.18
N TYR A 210 4.59 -7.60 12.13
CA TYR A 210 3.90 -6.37 11.79
C TYR A 210 3.27 -6.44 10.42
N PHE A 211 2.05 -5.89 10.30
CA PHE A 211 1.30 -5.90 9.05
C PHE A 211 0.93 -4.50 8.59
N TYR A 212 0.93 -4.29 7.28
CA TYR A 212 0.13 -3.27 6.65
C TYR A 212 -1.19 -3.89 6.16
N LEU A 213 -2.32 -3.22 6.47
CA LEU A 213 -3.65 -3.69 6.11
C LEU A 213 -4.15 -2.89 4.90
N PRO A 214 -4.11 -3.49 3.68
CA PRO A 214 -4.42 -2.76 2.47
C PRO A 214 -5.92 -2.69 2.17
N LYS A 215 -6.31 -1.63 1.48
CA LYS A 215 -7.59 -1.44 0.80
C LYS A 215 -8.82 -1.73 1.65
N LEU A 216 -8.75 -1.39 2.95
CA LEU A 216 -9.91 -1.45 3.84
C LEU A 216 -10.91 -0.34 3.50
N GLU A 217 -12.20 -0.64 3.65
CA GLU A 217 -13.29 0.30 3.38
C GLU A 217 -14.28 0.45 4.55
N SER A 218 -14.13 -0.36 5.60
CA SER A 218 -15.06 -0.32 6.72
C SER A 218 -14.47 -0.78 8.04
N VAL A 219 -15.14 -0.40 9.13
CA VAL A 219 -14.85 -0.89 10.49
C VAL A 219 -15.02 -2.41 10.56
N GLU A 220 -16.01 -3.00 9.88
CA GLU A 220 -16.21 -4.46 9.84
C GLU A 220 -15.00 -5.18 9.21
N GLU A 221 -14.46 -4.65 8.13
CA GLU A 221 -13.25 -5.21 7.52
C GLU A 221 -12.04 -5.16 8.45
N THR A 222 -11.93 -4.10 9.24
CA THR A 222 -10.89 -4.01 10.29
C THR A 222 -11.11 -5.05 11.38
N THR A 223 -12.37 -5.27 11.79
CA THR A 223 -12.73 -6.28 12.79
C THR A 223 -12.42 -7.70 12.29
N ILE A 224 -12.54 -7.97 10.99
CA ILE A 224 -12.12 -9.26 10.40
C ILE A 224 -10.61 -9.50 10.65
N TYR A 225 -9.76 -8.50 10.47
CA TYR A 225 -8.32 -8.62 10.78
C TYR A 225 -8.06 -8.79 12.28
N HIS A 226 -8.76 -8.03 13.12
CA HIS A 226 -8.68 -8.21 14.57
C HIS A 226 -8.96 -9.66 14.96
N ASP A 227 -10.08 -10.22 14.50
CA ASP A 227 -10.50 -11.57 14.81
C ASP A 227 -9.58 -12.63 14.21
N MET A 228 -9.01 -12.36 13.02
CA MET A 228 -7.99 -13.21 12.41
C MET A 228 -6.74 -13.31 13.28
N PHE A 229 -6.27 -12.20 13.84
CA PHE A 229 -5.11 -12.18 14.73
C PHE A 229 -5.42 -12.86 16.08
N GLU A 230 -6.61 -12.61 16.67
CA GLU A 230 -7.04 -13.31 17.89
C GLU A 230 -7.13 -14.82 17.68
N ALA A 231 -7.80 -15.27 16.63
CA ALA A 231 -7.90 -16.68 16.29
C ALA A 231 -6.50 -17.31 16.04
N SER A 232 -5.62 -16.58 15.36
CA SER A 232 -4.25 -17.04 15.13
C SER A 232 -3.46 -17.19 16.43
N ARG A 233 -3.61 -16.27 17.38
CA ARG A 233 -2.98 -16.40 18.71
C ARG A 233 -3.39 -17.68 19.43
N GLU A 234 -4.68 -18.00 19.37
CA GLU A 234 -5.24 -19.19 20.01
C GLU A 234 -4.81 -20.49 19.30
N LEU A 235 -5.00 -20.54 17.96
CA LEU A 235 -4.72 -21.73 17.15
C LEU A 235 -3.23 -22.09 17.16
N LEU A 236 -2.35 -21.09 17.04
CA LEU A 236 -0.90 -21.28 17.06
C LEU A 236 -0.33 -21.33 18.49
N LYS A 237 -1.17 -21.16 19.51
CA LYS A 237 -0.75 -21.14 20.92
C LYS A 237 0.40 -20.18 21.18
N LEU A 238 0.31 -18.98 20.63
CA LEU A 238 1.37 -17.99 20.71
C LEU A 238 1.68 -17.62 22.17
N PRO A 239 2.94 -17.37 22.52
CA PRO A 239 3.29 -16.93 23.85
C PRO A 239 2.62 -15.58 24.17
N LYS A 240 2.33 -15.32 25.45
CA LYS A 240 1.64 -14.09 25.89
C LYS A 240 2.39 -12.79 25.49
N ASN A 241 3.71 -12.87 25.40
CA ASN A 241 4.56 -11.76 24.97
C ASN A 241 4.77 -11.67 23.46
N ALA A 242 4.15 -12.54 22.66
CA ALA A 242 4.19 -12.41 21.21
C ALA A 242 3.49 -11.11 20.77
N ILE A 243 4.20 -10.29 20.04
CA ILE A 243 3.72 -9.00 19.57
C ILE A 243 3.26 -9.14 18.11
N ILE A 244 1.98 -8.88 17.88
CA ILE A 244 1.41 -8.68 16.53
C ILE A 244 0.87 -7.26 16.50
N LYS A 245 1.26 -6.46 15.51
CA LYS A 245 0.77 -5.09 15.31
C LYS A 245 0.44 -4.86 13.85
N ALA A 246 -0.48 -3.93 13.61
CA ALA A 246 -0.86 -3.57 12.25
C ALA A 246 -1.06 -2.06 12.09
N ILE A 247 -0.78 -1.58 10.87
CA ILE A 247 -0.96 -0.22 10.42
C ILE A 247 -1.97 -0.25 9.27
N ILE A 248 -3.05 0.52 9.38
CA ILE A 248 -4.09 0.59 8.36
C ILE A 248 -3.64 1.54 7.26
N LEU A 249 -3.73 1.10 5.99
CA LEU A 249 -3.52 1.97 4.84
C LEU A 249 -4.77 2.81 4.59
N VAL A 250 -4.63 4.13 4.71
CA VAL A 250 -5.69 5.09 4.35
C VAL A 250 -5.59 5.35 2.85
N GLU A 251 -6.21 4.49 2.09
CA GLU A 251 -6.10 4.43 0.64
C GLU A 251 -7.45 4.21 -0.08
N SER A 252 -8.54 4.24 0.67
CA SER A 252 -9.89 4.24 0.13
C SER A 252 -10.70 5.41 0.68
N LEU A 253 -11.61 5.93 -0.13
CA LEU A 253 -12.45 7.05 0.31
C LEU A 253 -13.32 6.72 1.52
N PRO A 254 -13.95 5.55 1.65
CA PRO A 254 -14.68 5.18 2.87
C PRO A 254 -13.81 5.18 4.12
N THR A 255 -12.56 4.71 4.04
CA THR A 255 -11.62 4.71 5.17
C THR A 255 -11.33 6.13 5.68
N VAL A 256 -11.26 7.11 4.77
CA VAL A 256 -11.03 8.52 5.16
C VAL A 256 -12.04 9.01 6.19
N PHE A 257 -13.31 8.61 6.06
CA PHE A 257 -14.38 8.99 6.98
C PHE A 257 -14.44 8.14 8.26
N GLN A 258 -13.66 7.04 8.32
CA GLN A 258 -13.75 6.05 9.39
C GLN A 258 -12.42 5.81 10.11
N MET A 259 -11.35 6.56 9.79
CA MET A 259 -9.97 6.32 10.29
C MET A 259 -9.90 6.05 11.80
N GLU A 260 -10.54 6.89 12.60
CA GLU A 260 -10.51 6.80 14.06
C GLU A 260 -11.27 5.56 14.58
N ASN A 261 -12.42 5.28 13.98
CA ASN A 261 -13.24 4.10 14.33
C ASN A 261 -12.55 2.79 13.95
N MET A 262 -11.86 2.77 12.80
CA MET A 262 -11.10 1.61 12.35
C MET A 262 -9.87 1.38 13.22
N LEU A 263 -9.15 2.44 13.58
CA LEU A 263 -8.01 2.34 14.51
C LEU A 263 -8.45 1.77 15.87
N TYR A 264 -9.60 2.22 16.37
CA TYR A 264 -10.21 1.68 17.61
C TYR A 264 -10.60 0.20 17.47
N ALA A 265 -11.26 -0.16 16.37
CA ALA A 265 -11.73 -1.53 16.12
C ALA A 265 -10.59 -2.56 15.98
N LEU A 266 -9.40 -2.13 15.58
CA LEU A 266 -8.22 -3.00 15.53
C LEU A 266 -7.71 -3.38 16.93
N GLY A 267 -8.14 -2.68 17.98
CA GLY A 267 -7.88 -3.02 19.38
C GLY A 267 -6.40 -3.07 19.72
N SER A 268 -5.99 -4.13 20.41
CA SER A 268 -4.60 -4.34 20.85
C SER A 268 -3.60 -4.48 19.71
N TYR A 269 -4.06 -4.74 18.50
CA TYR A 269 -3.23 -4.86 17.29
C TYR A 269 -2.93 -3.52 16.61
N ALA A 270 -3.63 -2.44 16.98
CA ALA A 270 -3.43 -1.13 16.39
C ALA A 270 -2.01 -0.59 16.67
N ALA A 271 -1.34 -0.11 15.62
CA ALA A 271 -0.09 0.63 15.76
C ALA A 271 -0.16 2.01 15.09
N GLY A 272 -0.89 2.17 14.01
CA GLY A 272 -0.93 3.44 13.30
C GLY A 272 -1.77 3.44 12.02
N LEU A 273 -1.60 4.55 11.28
CA LEU A 273 -2.21 4.77 9.97
C LEU A 273 -1.12 5.17 8.96
N ASN A 274 -1.30 4.79 7.71
CA ASN A 274 -0.42 5.18 6.61
C ASN A 274 -1.19 5.97 5.54
N ALA A 275 -0.56 6.99 4.98
CA ALA A 275 -1.10 7.84 3.92
C ALA A 275 -0.71 7.32 2.54
N ALA A 276 -1.47 6.40 1.97
CA ALA A 276 -1.24 5.81 0.65
C ALA A 276 -1.95 6.62 -0.45
N ARG A 277 -1.25 7.64 -0.97
CA ARG A 277 -1.88 8.69 -1.81
C ARG A 277 -2.38 8.23 -3.17
N TRP A 278 -1.76 7.23 -3.79
CA TRP A 278 -2.11 6.83 -5.15
C TRP A 278 -3.42 6.05 -5.20
N ASP A 279 -3.55 5.01 -4.40
CA ASP A 279 -4.81 4.27 -4.26
C ASP A 279 -5.95 5.14 -3.74
N LEU A 280 -5.66 6.07 -2.82
CA LEU A 280 -6.64 7.03 -2.34
C LEU A 280 -7.22 7.86 -3.49
N LYS A 281 -6.36 8.39 -4.38
CA LYS A 281 -6.81 9.13 -5.57
C LYS A 281 -7.67 8.25 -6.49
N ALA A 282 -7.25 7.00 -6.72
CA ALA A 282 -8.03 6.05 -7.53
C ALA A 282 -9.40 5.77 -6.91
N SER A 283 -9.44 5.53 -5.60
CA SER A 283 -10.68 5.30 -4.87
C SER A 283 -11.59 6.52 -4.89
N ILE A 284 -11.07 7.73 -4.69
CA ILE A 284 -11.88 8.94 -4.78
C ILE A 284 -12.52 9.04 -6.16
N LEU A 285 -11.75 8.87 -7.25
CA LEU A 285 -12.27 8.88 -8.61
C LEU A 285 -13.39 7.86 -8.83
N GLU A 286 -13.22 6.65 -8.29
CA GLU A 286 -14.22 5.60 -8.37
C GLU A 286 -15.54 5.99 -7.68
N TYR A 287 -15.46 6.55 -6.48
CA TYR A 287 -16.62 6.97 -5.70
C TYR A 287 -17.34 8.21 -6.25
N ILE A 288 -16.61 9.14 -6.90
CA ILE A 288 -17.21 10.33 -7.55
C ILE A 288 -17.51 10.13 -9.04
N MET A 289 -17.30 8.93 -9.58
CA MET A 289 -17.39 8.64 -11.02
C MET A 289 -18.70 9.07 -11.66
N ALA A 290 -19.81 8.99 -10.92
CA ALA A 290 -21.12 9.35 -11.42
C ALA A 290 -21.41 10.89 -11.44
N ASP A 291 -20.59 11.69 -10.76
CA ASP A 291 -20.84 13.13 -10.62
C ASP A 291 -20.15 13.92 -11.76
N LYS A 292 -20.97 14.43 -12.67
CA LYS A 292 -20.50 15.27 -13.78
C LYS A 292 -19.77 16.55 -13.34
N LYS A 293 -20.03 17.06 -12.15
CA LYS A 293 -19.39 18.27 -11.63
C LYS A 293 -18.01 18.02 -11.07
N SER A 294 -17.67 16.75 -10.82
CA SER A 294 -16.45 16.33 -10.15
C SER A 294 -15.44 15.68 -11.12
N VAL A 295 -15.40 16.08 -12.38
CA VAL A 295 -14.40 15.60 -13.35
C VAL A 295 -13.03 16.17 -13.00
N TRP A 296 -12.07 15.29 -12.71
CA TRP A 296 -10.75 15.69 -12.24
C TRP A 296 -9.83 16.19 -13.36
N PRO A 297 -8.99 17.22 -13.06
CA PRO A 297 -7.89 17.65 -13.93
C PRO A 297 -6.84 16.56 -14.09
N ASP A 298 -5.75 16.85 -14.77
CA ASP A 298 -4.65 15.92 -14.94
C ASP A 298 -4.07 15.46 -13.58
N ARG A 299 -3.74 14.17 -13.47
CA ARG A 299 -3.48 13.53 -12.16
C ARG A 299 -2.34 14.16 -11.36
N PHE A 300 -1.38 14.83 -12.04
CA PHE A 300 -0.25 15.49 -11.39
C PHE A 300 -0.60 16.85 -10.79
N ASP A 301 -1.69 17.46 -11.23
CA ASP A 301 -2.21 18.69 -10.62
C ASP A 301 -2.92 18.41 -9.28
N VAL A 302 -3.24 17.15 -9.00
CA VAL A 302 -3.95 16.72 -7.78
C VAL A 302 -2.98 16.12 -6.78
N ASP A 303 -2.50 16.93 -5.85
CA ASP A 303 -1.54 16.49 -4.83
C ASP A 303 -1.77 17.19 -3.48
N VAL A 304 -1.07 16.71 -2.44
CA VAL A 304 -1.13 17.28 -1.07
C VAL A 304 -0.73 18.75 -1.01
N LYS A 305 0.09 19.23 -1.95
CA LYS A 305 0.55 20.62 -2.02
C LYS A 305 -0.38 21.53 -2.82
N THR A 306 -1.23 20.96 -3.66
CA THR A 306 -2.10 21.69 -4.59
C THR A 306 -3.58 21.55 -4.27
N THR A 307 -3.97 20.53 -3.51
CA THR A 307 -5.38 20.19 -3.27
C THR A 307 -5.67 20.14 -1.78
N THR A 308 -6.46 21.11 -1.30
CA THR A 308 -6.73 21.31 0.13
C THR A 308 -7.33 20.08 0.81
N PHE A 309 -8.32 19.41 0.19
CA PHE A 309 -8.93 18.25 0.83
C PHE A 309 -7.98 17.06 0.93
N ILE A 310 -7.08 16.85 -0.05
CA ILE A 310 -6.03 15.80 0.05
C ILE A 310 -5.08 16.12 1.21
N SER A 311 -4.64 17.38 1.31
CA SER A 311 -3.83 17.86 2.42
C SER A 311 -4.54 17.64 3.77
N ASN A 312 -5.84 17.94 3.85
CA ASN A 312 -6.63 17.76 5.07
C ASN A 312 -6.80 16.29 5.45
N ILE A 313 -6.99 15.40 4.49
CA ILE A 313 -7.04 13.95 4.76
C ILE A 313 -5.76 13.51 5.47
N PHE A 314 -4.60 13.92 4.97
CA PHE A 314 -3.31 13.51 5.54
C PHE A 314 -3.04 14.16 6.90
N ARG A 315 -3.38 15.44 7.06
CA ARG A 315 -3.28 16.13 8.37
C ARG A 315 -4.24 15.55 9.39
N ARG A 316 -5.46 15.18 8.98
CA ARG A 316 -6.43 14.51 9.84
C ARG A 316 -5.94 13.13 10.29
N LEU A 317 -5.32 12.36 9.39
CA LEU A 317 -4.67 11.09 9.71
C LEU A 317 -3.61 11.28 10.81
N VAL A 318 -2.73 12.25 10.63
CA VAL A 318 -1.70 12.60 11.64
C VAL A 318 -2.34 13.00 12.95
N ALA A 319 -3.37 13.87 12.92
CA ALA A 319 -4.07 14.32 14.11
C ALA A 319 -4.67 13.15 14.90
N ILE A 320 -5.30 12.20 14.22
CA ILE A 320 -5.85 10.98 14.84
C ILE A 320 -4.74 10.14 15.47
N CYS A 321 -3.64 9.92 14.76
CA CYS A 321 -2.50 9.18 15.29
C CYS A 321 -1.91 9.87 16.54
N LEU A 322 -1.68 11.18 16.49
CA LEU A 322 -1.15 11.93 17.61
C LEU A 322 -2.11 11.97 18.82
N LYS A 323 -3.42 12.08 18.57
CA LYS A 323 -4.45 12.04 19.60
C LYS A 323 -4.44 10.72 20.37
N HIS A 324 -4.27 9.61 19.68
CA HIS A 324 -4.40 8.25 20.24
C HIS A 324 -3.07 7.52 20.47
N GLY A 325 -1.92 8.22 20.39
CA GLY A 325 -0.59 7.63 20.63
C GLY A 325 -0.14 6.60 19.59
N ALA A 326 -0.74 6.65 18.39
CA ALA A 326 -0.40 5.81 17.24
C ALA A 326 0.67 6.48 16.37
N VAL A 327 1.27 5.73 15.43
CA VAL A 327 2.24 6.27 14.48
C VAL A 327 1.59 6.63 13.15
N ALA A 328 1.98 7.78 12.59
CA ALA A 328 1.57 8.20 11.25
C ALA A 328 2.71 7.96 10.26
N ILE A 329 2.41 7.23 9.19
CA ILE A 329 3.38 6.86 8.15
C ILE A 329 3.02 7.56 6.85
N GLY A 330 4.00 8.23 6.24
CA GLY A 330 3.84 8.97 4.99
C GLY A 330 3.85 8.10 3.73
N GLY A 331 3.84 8.74 2.58
CA GLY A 331 3.70 8.09 1.29
C GLY A 331 5.02 7.60 0.68
N MET A 332 4.90 7.05 -0.54
CA MET A 332 5.99 6.47 -1.32
C MET A 332 6.77 7.54 -2.09
N ALA A 333 8.10 7.47 -2.05
CA ALA A 333 8.99 8.10 -3.01
C ALA A 333 9.23 7.11 -4.17
N THR A 334 8.74 7.44 -5.38
CA THR A 334 8.69 6.52 -6.51
C THR A 334 9.74 6.76 -7.58
N ALA A 335 10.53 7.84 -7.48
CA ALA A 335 11.56 8.14 -8.47
C ALA A 335 12.66 7.07 -8.50
N LEU A 336 13.02 6.65 -9.70
CA LEU A 336 14.07 5.67 -9.93
C LEU A 336 15.41 6.34 -10.26
N PRO A 337 16.53 5.70 -9.91
CA PRO A 337 17.85 6.19 -10.31
C PRO A 337 18.05 6.16 -11.81
N ASN A 338 18.80 7.13 -12.32
CA ASN A 338 19.16 7.26 -13.71
C ASN A 338 20.71 7.30 -13.88
N ARG A 339 21.20 7.08 -15.09
CA ARG A 339 22.62 7.25 -15.42
C ARG A 339 23.02 8.71 -15.54
N ASP A 340 22.05 9.60 -15.79
CA ASP A 340 22.25 11.05 -15.85
C ASP A 340 22.13 11.65 -14.45
N GLU A 341 23.19 12.22 -13.93
CA GLU A 341 23.26 12.81 -12.60
C GLU A 341 22.35 14.04 -12.43
N GLU A 342 22.04 14.77 -13.51
CA GLU A 342 21.08 15.87 -13.45
C GLU A 342 19.66 15.36 -13.15
N ILE A 343 19.29 14.21 -13.73
CA ILE A 343 17.99 13.55 -13.46
C ILE A 343 17.97 13.04 -12.02
N ASN A 344 19.05 12.44 -11.52
CA ASN A 344 19.15 12.01 -10.13
C ASN A 344 19.02 13.18 -9.16
N LYS A 345 19.58 14.33 -9.48
CA LYS A 345 19.44 15.54 -8.66
C LYS A 345 18.00 16.04 -8.63
N VAL A 346 17.31 16.09 -9.76
CA VAL A 346 15.89 16.45 -9.84
C VAL A 346 15.04 15.48 -8.98
N ALA A 347 15.33 14.18 -9.08
CA ALA A 347 14.67 13.17 -8.27
C ALA A 347 14.90 13.39 -6.76
N ALA A 348 16.15 13.61 -6.36
CA ALA A 348 16.55 13.83 -4.97
C ALA A 348 15.90 15.09 -4.38
N ASP A 349 15.92 16.21 -5.11
CA ASP A 349 15.31 17.47 -4.68
C ASP A 349 13.79 17.32 -4.48
N SER A 350 13.12 16.62 -5.39
CA SER A 350 11.68 16.34 -5.30
C SER A 350 11.35 15.45 -4.12
N ILE A 351 12.09 14.34 -3.94
CA ILE A 351 11.92 13.41 -2.82
C ILE A 351 12.13 14.13 -1.49
N ARG A 352 13.23 14.88 -1.35
CA ARG A 352 13.53 15.62 -0.13
C ARG A 352 12.43 16.60 0.22
N SER A 353 12.01 17.43 -0.73
CA SER A 353 10.92 18.39 -0.54
C SER A 353 9.59 17.75 -0.11
N ASP A 354 9.29 16.57 -0.64
CA ASP A 354 8.09 15.81 -0.30
C ASP A 354 8.16 15.28 1.13
N LYS A 355 9.29 14.65 1.49
CA LYS A 355 9.50 14.09 2.83
C LYS A 355 9.67 15.16 3.92
N GLU A 356 10.23 16.32 3.60
CA GLU A 356 10.24 17.48 4.51
C GLU A 356 8.81 17.97 4.80
N TRP A 357 7.94 18.00 3.80
CA TRP A 357 6.55 18.35 4.02
C TRP A 357 5.87 17.31 4.95
N GLU A 358 6.03 16.03 4.68
CA GLU A 358 5.47 14.96 5.51
C GLU A 358 5.98 15.04 6.95
N ALA A 359 7.30 15.15 7.17
CA ALA A 359 7.89 15.25 8.49
C ALA A 359 7.34 16.44 9.31
N ARG A 360 7.20 17.61 8.67
CA ARG A 360 6.64 18.81 9.30
C ARG A 360 5.14 18.70 9.62
N GLN A 361 4.39 17.81 8.96
CA GLN A 361 3.01 17.52 9.34
C GLN A 361 2.93 16.57 10.56
N GLY A 362 4.02 15.91 10.93
CA GLY A 362 4.07 14.95 12.05
C GLY A 362 4.10 13.49 11.63
N PHE A 363 4.31 13.20 10.36
CA PHE A 363 4.61 11.83 9.94
C PHE A 363 5.95 11.40 10.52
N LEU A 364 6.02 10.17 10.99
CA LEU A 364 7.22 9.61 11.63
C LEU A 364 8.25 9.15 10.61
N ARG A 365 7.79 8.57 9.52
CA ARG A 365 8.58 8.04 8.40
C ARG A 365 7.72 7.91 7.15
N GLY A 366 8.32 7.52 6.05
CA GLY A 366 7.64 7.26 4.78
C GLY A 366 8.22 6.05 4.08
N TRP A 367 7.86 5.86 2.82
CA TRP A 367 8.32 4.76 1.98
C TRP A 367 9.21 5.24 0.83
N SER A 368 10.11 4.38 0.39
CA SER A 368 10.89 4.54 -0.84
C SER A 368 10.86 3.25 -1.67
N ALA A 369 10.61 3.39 -2.97
CA ALA A 369 10.58 2.26 -3.90
C ALA A 369 11.99 1.76 -4.31
N HIS A 370 13.05 2.50 -3.99
CA HIS A 370 14.40 2.12 -4.40
C HIS A 370 15.45 2.53 -3.37
N ILE A 371 16.39 1.62 -3.08
CA ILE A 371 17.46 1.82 -2.09
C ILE A 371 18.40 2.99 -2.42
N TYR A 372 18.55 3.35 -3.70
CA TYR A 372 19.39 4.48 -4.13
C TYR A 372 19.01 5.81 -3.48
N HIS A 373 17.70 6.05 -3.28
CA HIS A 373 17.18 7.26 -2.67
C HIS A 373 16.90 7.12 -1.17
N MET A 374 17.31 6.04 -0.55
CA MET A 374 16.97 5.69 0.82
C MET A 374 17.37 6.82 1.80
N LYS A 375 18.62 7.28 1.75
CA LYS A 375 19.09 8.34 2.63
C LYS A 375 18.40 9.67 2.35
N THR A 376 18.27 10.06 1.08
CA THR A 376 17.56 11.29 0.68
C THR A 376 16.13 11.33 1.22
N ALA A 377 15.44 10.18 1.24
CA ALA A 377 14.08 10.07 1.75
C ALA A 377 14.01 9.96 3.28
N SER A 378 15.04 9.41 3.93
CA SER A 378 15.12 9.21 5.38
C SER A 378 15.49 10.47 6.15
N ASP A 379 16.47 11.23 5.65
CA ASP A 379 17.06 12.39 6.34
C ASP A 379 16.01 13.42 6.80
N PRO A 380 14.99 13.81 6.01
CA PRO A 380 13.99 14.78 6.44
C PRO A 380 13.25 14.38 7.72
N PHE A 381 12.94 13.08 7.88
CA PHE A 381 12.27 12.59 9.08
C PHE A 381 13.23 12.53 10.27
N THR A 382 14.43 11.97 10.08
CA THR A 382 15.42 11.85 11.15
C THR A 382 15.90 13.21 11.63
N GLU A 383 16.18 14.14 10.73
CA GLU A 383 16.54 15.52 11.04
C GLU A 383 15.43 16.21 11.85
N TRP A 384 14.17 16.12 11.40
CA TRP A 384 13.03 16.76 12.05
C TRP A 384 12.77 16.23 13.47
N TRP A 385 12.67 14.91 13.61
CA TRP A 385 12.38 14.30 14.91
C TRP A 385 13.54 14.42 15.89
N ASN A 386 14.79 14.45 15.43
CA ASN A 386 15.97 14.66 16.27
C ASN A 386 16.09 16.09 16.82
N THR A 387 15.30 17.06 16.33
CA THR A 387 15.20 18.38 16.96
C THR A 387 14.53 18.37 18.34
N GLY A 388 13.91 17.24 18.70
CA GLY A 388 13.05 17.14 19.87
C GLY A 388 11.70 17.84 19.69
N TRP A 389 11.26 17.99 18.45
CA TRP A 389 9.97 18.59 18.14
C TRP A 389 8.83 17.87 18.86
N VAL A 390 7.99 18.65 19.53
CA VAL A 390 6.77 18.17 20.20
C VAL A 390 5.58 18.71 19.42
N PRO A 391 4.67 17.84 18.95
CA PRO A 391 3.47 18.28 18.25
C PRO A 391 2.63 19.22 19.12
N PRO A 392 2.31 20.44 18.65
CA PRO A 392 1.41 21.33 19.37
C PRO A 392 0.00 20.74 19.44
N GLU A 393 -0.79 21.12 20.45
CA GLU A 393 -2.12 20.54 20.70
C GLU A 393 -3.08 20.74 19.53
N GLU A 394 -2.94 21.83 18.77
CA GLU A 394 -3.78 22.10 17.60
C GLU A 394 -3.60 21.05 16.51
N LEU A 395 -2.43 20.41 16.43
CA LEU A 395 -2.19 19.31 15.45
C LEU A 395 -2.87 18.01 15.85
N LYS A 396 -3.25 17.84 17.11
CA LYS A 396 -3.90 16.62 17.63
C LYS A 396 -5.42 16.62 17.48
N ASP A 397 -6.01 17.72 17.03
CA ASP A 397 -7.44 17.83 16.87
C ASP A 397 -7.85 17.57 15.42
N PRO A 398 -8.46 16.38 15.11
CA PRO A 398 -8.91 16.06 13.76
C PRO A 398 -9.97 17.02 13.20
N SER A 399 -10.70 17.76 14.04
CA SER A 399 -11.72 18.70 13.60
C SER A 399 -11.16 19.91 12.85
N ASN A 400 -9.86 20.23 13.07
CA ASN A 400 -9.16 21.29 12.34
C ASN A 400 -8.94 20.98 10.86
N TYR A 401 -9.19 19.72 10.42
CA TYR A 401 -8.96 19.24 9.07
C TYR A 401 -10.24 18.67 8.46
N PRO A 402 -11.17 19.52 7.99
CA PRO A 402 -12.44 19.08 7.44
C PRO A 402 -12.27 18.28 6.14
N LEU A 403 -13.13 17.28 5.95
CA LEU A 403 -13.12 16.35 4.83
C LEU A 403 -14.08 16.80 3.71
N ASN A 404 -13.97 18.03 3.26
CA ASN A 404 -14.78 18.55 2.15
C ASN A 404 -14.16 18.07 0.83
N ILE A 405 -14.75 17.04 0.21
CA ILE A 405 -14.28 16.52 -1.07
C ILE A 405 -14.71 17.48 -2.19
N GLU A 406 -13.79 18.25 -2.71
CA GLU A 406 -14.00 19.26 -3.75
C GLU A 406 -13.36 18.80 -5.06
N THR A 407 -13.81 19.34 -6.18
CA THR A 407 -13.13 19.15 -7.46
C THR A 407 -11.82 19.91 -7.45
N PRO A 408 -10.67 19.24 -7.64
CA PRO A 408 -9.39 19.91 -7.70
C PRO A 408 -9.32 20.93 -8.83
N THR A 409 -8.52 21.97 -8.65
CA THR A 409 -8.20 22.94 -9.70
C THR A 409 -7.09 22.39 -10.59
N GLY A 410 -7.16 22.65 -11.89
CA GLY A 410 -6.18 22.19 -12.87
C GLY A 410 -6.82 22.04 -14.26
N ALA A 411 -6.00 21.71 -15.25
CA ALA A 411 -6.44 21.51 -16.62
C ALA A 411 -6.80 20.03 -16.88
N ILE A 412 -7.82 19.81 -17.69
CA ILE A 412 -8.06 18.52 -18.35
C ILE A 412 -7.39 18.62 -19.71
N THR A 413 -6.39 17.79 -20.00
CA THR A 413 -5.67 17.85 -21.27
C THR A 413 -5.72 16.53 -22.04
N THR A 414 -5.64 16.62 -23.36
CA THR A 414 -5.46 15.45 -24.22
C THR A 414 -4.11 14.80 -23.96
N GLU A 415 -3.09 15.61 -23.68
CA GLU A 415 -1.76 15.12 -23.30
C GLU A 415 -1.79 14.34 -21.98
N GLY A 416 -2.51 14.81 -20.95
CA GLY A 416 -2.70 14.07 -19.71
C GLY A 416 -3.44 12.75 -19.92
N THR A 417 -4.40 12.70 -20.85
CA THR A 417 -5.08 11.47 -21.25
C THR A 417 -4.12 10.51 -21.96
N ARG A 418 -3.28 11.02 -22.87
CA ARG A 418 -2.26 10.24 -23.56
C ARG A 418 -1.30 9.59 -22.57
N ARG A 419 -0.82 10.33 -21.59
CA ARG A 419 0.07 9.82 -20.53
C ARG A 419 -0.59 8.72 -19.70
N ASN A 420 -1.85 8.90 -19.33
CA ASN A 420 -2.61 7.87 -18.62
C ASN A 420 -2.71 6.57 -19.45
N ILE A 421 -3.05 6.69 -20.74
CA ILE A 421 -3.15 5.53 -21.65
C ILE A 421 -1.81 4.81 -21.76
N ARG A 422 -0.71 5.53 -21.92
CA ARG A 422 0.62 4.95 -21.96
C ARG A 422 0.97 4.21 -20.68
N THR A 423 0.68 4.82 -19.52
CA THR A 423 0.88 4.15 -18.21
C THR A 423 0.09 2.85 -18.12
N ILE A 424 -1.17 2.83 -18.58
CA ILE A 424 -2.00 1.62 -18.56
C ILE A 424 -1.37 0.53 -19.45
N ILE A 425 -0.97 0.87 -20.70
CA ILE A 425 -0.41 -0.11 -21.64
C ILE A 425 0.89 -0.69 -21.09
N GLU A 426 1.84 0.16 -20.67
CA GLU A 426 3.13 -0.28 -20.17
C GLU A 426 3.02 -1.07 -18.84
N TYR A 427 2.10 -0.67 -17.95
CA TYR A 427 1.86 -1.42 -16.72
C TYR A 427 1.29 -2.81 -17.00
N VAL A 428 0.23 -2.90 -17.84
CA VAL A 428 -0.41 -4.19 -18.19
C VAL A 428 0.57 -5.12 -18.90
N GLU A 429 1.41 -4.58 -19.82
CA GLU A 429 2.49 -5.35 -20.44
C GLU A 429 3.46 -5.89 -19.39
N GLY A 430 3.91 -5.06 -18.46
CA GLY A 430 4.78 -5.48 -17.37
C GLY A 430 4.15 -6.59 -16.53
N TRP A 431 2.89 -6.42 -16.13
CA TRP A 431 2.15 -7.39 -15.33
C TRP A 431 1.97 -8.73 -16.04
N LEU A 432 1.64 -8.73 -17.33
CA LEU A 432 1.53 -9.94 -18.16
C LEU A 432 2.88 -10.69 -18.27
N ASN A 433 3.99 -10.01 -18.04
CA ASN A 433 5.35 -10.59 -17.98
C ASN A 433 5.84 -10.82 -16.53
N GLY A 434 4.94 -10.93 -15.55
CA GLY A 434 5.24 -11.26 -14.16
C GLY A 434 5.85 -10.12 -13.35
N ARG A 435 5.62 -8.85 -13.74
CA ARG A 435 6.12 -7.67 -13.02
C ARG A 435 4.95 -6.91 -12.39
N GLY A 436 4.78 -7.00 -11.10
CA GLY A 436 3.77 -6.24 -10.35
C GLY A 436 4.04 -4.73 -10.31
N ALA A 437 5.31 -4.31 -10.44
CA ALA A 437 5.71 -2.92 -10.56
C ALA A 437 6.70 -2.73 -11.71
N LYS A 438 6.62 -1.58 -12.40
CA LYS A 438 7.46 -1.26 -13.56
C LYS A 438 7.91 0.20 -13.54
N GLY A 439 9.19 0.46 -13.83
CA GLY A 439 9.68 1.82 -14.11
C GLY A 439 9.14 2.31 -15.44
N ILE A 440 8.37 3.39 -15.43
CA ILE A 440 7.72 3.95 -16.63
C ILE A 440 8.23 5.35 -16.91
N ASN A 441 8.69 5.59 -18.13
CA ASN A 441 9.17 6.87 -18.64
C ASN A 441 8.07 7.71 -19.30
N SER A 442 6.82 7.30 -19.23
CA SER A 442 5.68 8.00 -19.83
C SER A 442 5.50 9.42 -19.33
N MET A 443 6.14 9.74 -18.21
CA MET A 443 6.11 11.04 -17.55
C MET A 443 7.26 11.95 -18.00
N GLU A 444 8.26 11.41 -18.67
CA GLU A 444 9.33 12.21 -19.26
C GLU A 444 8.74 13.04 -20.38
N GLY A 445 8.55 14.33 -20.12
CA GLY A 445 8.35 15.26 -21.23
C GLY A 445 9.56 15.14 -22.16
N ARG A 446 9.35 15.00 -23.45
CA ARG A 446 10.44 14.87 -24.45
C ARG A 446 11.46 16.02 -24.40
N GLU A 447 11.11 17.13 -23.74
CA GLU A 447 11.92 18.33 -23.58
C GLU A 447 12.46 18.56 -22.17
N VAL A 448 11.97 17.84 -21.15
CA VAL A 448 12.39 18.02 -19.75
C VAL A 448 12.94 16.70 -19.22
N LYS A 449 14.19 16.73 -18.72
CA LYS A 449 14.81 15.59 -18.05
C LYS A 449 14.09 15.31 -16.72
N GLN A 450 13.28 14.28 -16.69
CA GLN A 450 12.54 13.81 -15.51
C GLN A 450 12.93 12.36 -15.18
N PRO A 451 12.94 11.97 -13.90
CA PRO A 451 13.18 10.58 -13.51
C PRO A 451 12.02 9.69 -13.95
N ALA A 452 12.34 8.44 -14.31
CA ALA A 452 11.32 7.40 -14.40
C ALA A 452 10.71 7.16 -13.01
N LEU A 453 9.41 6.89 -12.97
CA LEU A 453 8.69 6.58 -11.74
C LEU A 453 8.40 5.08 -11.66
N MET A 454 8.49 4.51 -10.47
CA MET A 454 7.97 3.18 -10.21
C MET A 454 6.44 3.26 -10.20
N GLU A 455 5.82 2.65 -11.19
CA GLU A 455 4.37 2.57 -11.35
C GLU A 455 3.91 1.15 -11.01
N ASP A 456 2.81 1.05 -10.28
CA ASP A 456 2.18 -0.16 -9.80
C ASP A 456 0.69 -0.20 -10.15
N LEU A 457 -0.06 -1.13 -9.56
CA LEU A 457 -1.50 -1.25 -9.79
C LEU A 457 -2.25 0.03 -9.40
N ALA A 458 -1.85 0.72 -8.32
CA ALA A 458 -2.53 1.91 -7.84
C ALA A 458 -2.51 3.04 -8.89
N THR A 459 -1.35 3.24 -9.52
CA THR A 459 -1.18 4.28 -10.55
C THR A 459 -1.87 3.93 -11.87
N ALA A 460 -1.92 2.64 -12.22
CA ALA A 460 -2.71 2.16 -13.35
C ALA A 460 -4.22 2.39 -13.11
N ARG A 461 -4.72 2.11 -11.90
CA ARG A 461 -6.13 2.37 -11.51
C ARG A 461 -6.51 3.84 -11.63
N ILE A 462 -5.67 4.78 -11.15
CA ILE A 462 -5.91 6.22 -11.36
C ILE A 462 -6.04 6.54 -12.84
N SER A 463 -5.12 6.02 -13.66
CA SER A 463 -5.10 6.28 -15.09
C SER A 463 -6.38 5.79 -15.75
N VAL A 464 -6.83 4.58 -15.45
CA VAL A 464 -8.12 4.03 -15.91
C VAL A 464 -9.28 4.89 -15.42
N GLY A 465 -9.30 5.25 -14.13
CA GLY A 465 -10.35 6.06 -13.52
C GLY A 465 -10.50 7.42 -14.21
N GLN A 466 -9.40 8.14 -14.44
CA GLN A 466 -9.44 9.45 -15.14
C GLN A 466 -9.90 9.32 -16.59
N VAL A 467 -9.37 8.36 -17.34
CA VAL A 467 -9.78 8.15 -18.75
C VAL A 467 -11.26 7.81 -18.81
N SER A 468 -11.74 6.93 -17.94
CA SER A 468 -13.15 6.54 -17.87
C SER A 468 -14.05 7.73 -17.53
N GLN A 469 -13.69 8.51 -16.51
CA GLN A 469 -14.46 9.69 -16.09
C GLN A 469 -14.56 10.72 -17.23
N ARG A 470 -13.47 10.97 -17.95
CA ARG A 470 -13.45 11.89 -19.09
C ARG A 470 -14.36 11.45 -20.23
N ILE A 471 -14.40 10.14 -20.52
CA ILE A 471 -15.29 9.57 -21.54
C ILE A 471 -16.76 9.68 -21.08
N ILE A 472 -17.07 9.24 -19.88
CA ILE A 472 -18.44 9.21 -19.33
C ILE A 472 -19.07 10.61 -19.36
N HIS A 473 -18.29 11.63 -19.01
CA HIS A 473 -18.77 13.02 -18.92
C HIS A 473 -18.47 13.86 -20.16
N SER A 474 -17.92 13.26 -21.22
CA SER A 474 -17.56 13.95 -22.47
C SER A 474 -16.70 15.20 -22.19
N ALA A 475 -15.69 15.05 -21.32
CA ALA A 475 -14.82 16.15 -20.95
C ALA A 475 -14.04 16.69 -22.16
N VAL A 476 -13.81 18.00 -22.19
CA VAL A 476 -13.09 18.66 -23.30
C VAL A 476 -11.62 18.88 -22.86
N GLY A 477 -10.68 18.45 -23.68
CA GLY A 477 -9.26 18.75 -23.51
C GLY A 477 -8.99 20.23 -23.80
N GLN A 478 -8.45 20.94 -22.81
CA GLN A 478 -8.21 22.40 -22.90
C GLN A 478 -7.04 22.75 -23.82
N ASP A 479 -6.16 21.80 -24.09
CA ASP A 479 -5.00 21.94 -24.98
C ASP A 479 -5.34 21.76 -26.45
N THR A 480 -6.39 21.01 -26.77
CA THR A 480 -6.74 20.65 -28.16
C THR A 480 -8.18 20.95 -28.52
N GLU A 481 -9.00 21.37 -27.55
CA GLU A 481 -10.46 21.56 -27.70
C GLU A 481 -11.20 20.26 -28.11
N GLN A 482 -10.55 19.10 -28.03
CA GLN A 482 -11.14 17.80 -28.37
C GLN A 482 -11.97 17.25 -27.22
N THR A 483 -13.16 16.74 -27.57
CA THR A 483 -13.99 15.99 -26.61
C THR A 483 -13.50 14.58 -26.44
N HIS A 484 -13.39 14.12 -25.20
CA HIS A 484 -13.07 12.74 -24.86
C HIS A 484 -14.27 11.83 -25.14
N THR A 485 -14.16 11.03 -26.19
CA THR A 485 -15.12 10.00 -26.59
C THR A 485 -14.40 8.66 -26.68
N LEU A 486 -15.13 7.55 -26.76
CA LEU A 486 -14.52 6.24 -27.01
C LEU A 486 -13.64 6.24 -28.26
N ASP A 487 -14.11 6.90 -29.35
CA ASP A 487 -13.37 6.93 -30.61
C ASP A 487 -12.11 7.82 -30.52
N SER A 488 -12.17 8.97 -29.82
CA SER A 488 -10.99 9.81 -29.64
C SER A 488 -9.94 9.09 -28.76
N VAL A 489 -10.37 8.42 -27.70
CA VAL A 489 -9.47 7.66 -26.80
C VAL A 489 -8.87 6.45 -27.53
N ARG A 490 -9.63 5.72 -28.35
CA ARG A 490 -9.09 4.64 -29.19
C ARG A 490 -7.96 5.12 -30.09
N ARG A 491 -8.14 6.24 -30.79
CA ARG A 491 -7.08 6.80 -31.65
C ARG A 491 -5.80 7.10 -30.87
N VAL A 492 -5.93 7.62 -29.64
CA VAL A 492 -4.79 7.86 -28.77
C VAL A 492 -4.14 6.53 -28.36
N THR A 493 -4.96 5.52 -28.01
CA THR A 493 -4.46 4.18 -27.65
C THR A 493 -3.69 3.53 -28.80
N ASP A 494 -4.25 3.58 -30.02
CA ASP A 494 -3.60 3.04 -31.22
C ASP A 494 -2.25 3.74 -31.49
N SER A 495 -2.19 5.06 -31.31
CA SER A 495 -0.96 5.83 -31.46
C SER A 495 0.10 5.46 -30.43
N GLU A 496 -0.28 5.39 -29.15
CA GLU A 496 0.67 5.02 -28.08
C GLU A 496 1.16 3.58 -28.19
N THR A 497 0.28 2.65 -28.61
CA THR A 497 0.66 1.26 -28.86
C THR A 497 1.66 1.12 -30.01
N ALA A 498 1.57 1.99 -31.00
CA ALA A 498 2.53 2.00 -32.12
C ALA A 498 3.88 2.65 -31.75
N ASP A 499 3.91 3.50 -30.72
CA ASP A 499 5.11 4.21 -30.24
C ASP A 499 5.92 3.39 -29.21
N ILE A 500 5.30 2.38 -28.56
CA ILE A 500 5.94 1.47 -27.59
C ILE A 500 6.51 0.25 -28.31
#